data_21ef65221765c253862abb02ca4c2aa7
#
_entry.id   21ef65221765c253862abb02ca4c2aa7
#
_cell.length_a   1.000
_cell.length_b   1.000
_cell.length_c   1.000
_cell.angle_alpha   90.00
_cell.angle_beta   90.00
_cell.angle_gamma   90.00
#
_symmetry.space_group_name_H-M   'P 1'
#
loop_
_entity.id
_entity.type
_entity.pdbx_description
1 polymer ?
#
loop_
_entity_poly.entity_id
_entity_poly.type
_entity_poly.pdbx_seq_one_letter_code
_entity_poly.pdbx_strand_id
1 'polypeptide(L)'
;MAEKRTYTLLITKGNDPDGQYDFYKERIDSQNDFSYVEYNTEDNDLTDEVFEEADVIIMLFGLYHSNQELFEELFEKSREFDVPVLLVRFFGMEFILKELEERSDAVVGWNPHCIVDAIETLVEGNDWEKPCASAEKS
;
A
#
# COMPACT_ATOMS: atom_id res chain seq x y z
N MET A 1 19.84 -7.27 19.41
CA MET A 1 18.87 -6.40 19.06
C MET A 1 18.65 -6.33 17.58
N ALA A 2 17.46 -6.24 17.22
CA ALA A 2 17.15 -6.26 15.82
C ALA A 2 17.43 -4.90 15.22
N GLU A 3 17.95 -4.92 14.02
CA GLU A 3 18.17 -3.70 13.34
C GLU A 3 16.91 -3.31 12.64
N LYS A 4 16.64 -2.01 12.59
CA LYS A 4 15.51 -1.54 11.87
C LYS A 4 15.82 -1.54 10.41
N ARG A 5 14.91 -2.10 9.65
CA ARG A 5 15.03 -2.11 8.23
C ARG A 5 14.35 -0.89 7.65
N THR A 6 14.90 -0.34 6.58
CA THR A 6 14.25 0.74 5.85
C THR A 6 13.58 0.14 4.63
N TYR A 7 12.28 0.32 4.54
CA TYR A 7 11.50 -0.24 3.44
C TYR A 7 11.38 0.77 2.31
N THR A 8 11.31 0.29 1.09
CA THR A 8 11.07 1.14 -0.06
C THR A 8 9.64 0.91 -0.52
N LEU A 9 8.83 1.96 -0.44
CA LEU A 9 7.41 1.86 -0.73
C LEU A 9 7.07 2.67 -1.97
N LEU A 10 6.28 2.09 -2.87
CA LEU A 10 5.76 2.82 -4.01
C LEU A 10 4.27 3.05 -3.74
N ILE A 11 3.86 4.30 -3.62
CA ILE A 11 2.54 4.66 -3.18
C ILE A 11 1.76 5.35 -4.28
N THR A 12 0.49 4.98 -4.45
CA THR A 12 -0.34 5.65 -5.44
C THR A 12 -0.56 7.10 -5.05
N LYS A 13 -0.43 7.97 -6.02
CA LYS A 13 -0.68 9.39 -5.85
C LYS A 13 -1.11 9.91 -7.20
N GLY A 14 -2.02 10.85 -7.22
CA GLY A 14 -2.50 11.35 -8.49
C GLY A 14 -3.75 12.16 -8.26
N ASN A 15 -4.78 11.90 -9.07
CA ASN A 15 -6.03 12.61 -8.93
C ASN A 15 -6.67 12.20 -7.61
N ASP A 16 -6.66 13.10 -6.64
CA ASP A 16 -7.00 12.79 -5.26
C ASP A 16 -7.79 13.92 -4.63
N PRO A 17 -9.06 14.08 -5.03
CA PRO A 17 -9.85 15.21 -4.54
C PRO A 17 -10.10 15.23 -3.05
N ASP A 18 -10.02 14.07 -2.40
CA ASP A 18 -10.30 13.99 -0.98
C ASP A 18 -9.05 14.00 -0.10
N GLY A 19 -7.88 14.14 -0.68
CA GLY A 19 -6.65 14.20 0.09
C GLY A 19 -6.28 12.93 0.79
N GLN A 20 -6.56 11.80 0.18
CA GLN A 20 -6.32 10.51 0.82
C GLN A 20 -4.85 10.19 0.97
N TYR A 21 -4.04 10.65 0.03
CA TYR A 21 -2.61 10.45 0.14
C TYR A 21 -2.06 11.11 1.40
N ASP A 22 -2.50 12.34 1.68
CA ASP A 22 -2.02 13.03 2.87
C ASP A 22 -2.50 12.34 4.14
N PHE A 23 -3.73 11.83 4.12
CA PHE A 23 -4.24 11.06 5.25
C PHE A 23 -3.38 9.84 5.51
N TYR A 24 -3.03 9.14 4.44
CA TYR A 24 -2.20 7.95 4.56
C TYR A 24 -0.83 8.31 5.14
N LYS A 25 -0.23 9.37 4.61
CA LYS A 25 1.09 9.79 5.08
C LYS A 25 1.08 10.12 6.56
N GLU A 26 0.05 10.81 6.99
CA GLU A 26 -0.05 11.17 8.39
C GLU A 26 -0.11 9.93 9.26
N ARG A 27 -0.87 8.95 8.81
CA ARG A 27 -1.02 7.73 9.57
C ARG A 27 0.29 6.95 9.67
N ILE A 28 0.96 6.78 8.54
CA ILE A 28 2.17 5.96 8.57
C ILE A 28 3.31 6.68 9.26
N ASP A 29 3.35 8.00 9.16
CA ASP A 29 4.39 8.77 9.82
C ASP A 29 4.20 8.82 11.34
N SER A 30 3.01 8.46 11.81
CA SER A 30 2.79 8.40 13.25
C SER A 30 3.47 7.18 13.88
N GLN A 31 3.97 6.27 13.06
CA GLN A 31 4.64 5.05 13.56
C GLN A 31 6.11 5.32 13.72
N ASN A 32 6.54 5.57 14.94
CA ASN A 32 7.91 6.00 15.21
C ASN A 32 8.96 4.96 14.91
N ASP A 33 8.59 3.71 14.95
CA ASP A 33 9.55 2.64 14.74
C ASP A 33 9.63 2.15 13.31
N PHE A 34 8.98 2.85 12.40
CA PHE A 34 8.92 2.39 11.02
C PHE A 34 9.68 3.36 10.14
N SER A 35 10.69 2.87 9.42
CA SER A 35 11.51 3.68 8.52
C SER A 35 11.26 3.27 7.10
N TYR A 36 11.09 4.24 6.22
CA TYR A 36 10.83 3.92 4.83
C TYR A 36 11.29 5.04 3.90
N VAL A 37 11.55 4.65 2.66
CA VAL A 37 11.82 5.57 1.57
C VAL A 37 10.62 5.49 0.66
N GLU A 38 10.14 6.63 0.21
CA GLU A 38 8.93 6.65 -0.59
C GLU A 38 9.19 7.02 -2.03
N TYR A 39 8.63 6.23 -2.94
CA TYR A 39 8.40 6.65 -4.31
C TYR A 39 6.90 6.78 -4.46
N ASN A 40 6.42 7.75 -5.24
CA ASN A 40 4.99 7.82 -5.49
C ASN A 40 4.75 7.99 -6.98
N THR A 41 3.53 7.69 -7.40
CA THR A 41 3.25 7.59 -8.82
C THR A 41 3.07 8.93 -9.50
N GLU A 42 3.08 10.01 -8.75
CA GLU A 42 2.96 11.33 -9.34
C GLU A 42 4.32 12.00 -9.52
N ASP A 43 5.16 11.90 -8.51
CA ASP A 43 6.45 12.59 -8.53
C ASP A 43 7.56 11.76 -9.17
N ASN A 44 7.37 10.48 -9.32
CA ASN A 44 8.38 9.60 -9.88
C ASN A 44 7.86 8.94 -11.14
N ASP A 45 8.71 8.85 -12.15
CA ASP A 45 8.35 8.09 -13.33
C ASP A 45 8.32 6.62 -12.98
N LEU A 46 7.37 5.91 -13.55
CA LEU A 46 7.22 4.48 -13.26
C LEU A 46 8.13 3.68 -14.18
N THR A 47 9.42 3.74 -13.88
CA THR A 47 10.42 3.02 -14.65
C THR A 47 10.63 1.65 -14.04
N ASP A 48 11.29 0.78 -14.78
CA ASP A 48 11.61 -0.55 -14.24
C ASP A 48 12.42 -0.45 -12.98
N GLU A 49 13.31 0.53 -12.91
CA GLU A 49 14.13 0.71 -11.72
C GLU A 49 13.32 0.92 -10.47
N VAL A 50 12.25 1.71 -10.58
CA VAL A 50 11.40 1.99 -9.42
C VAL A 50 10.79 0.69 -8.91
N PHE A 51 10.31 -0.15 -9.83
CA PHE A 51 9.70 -1.40 -9.42
C PHE A 51 10.72 -2.40 -8.88
N GLU A 52 11.92 -2.36 -9.42
CA GLU A 52 12.96 -3.25 -8.90
C GLU A 52 13.38 -2.89 -7.49
N GLU A 53 13.30 -1.61 -7.16
CA GLU A 53 13.68 -1.16 -5.83
C GLU A 53 12.56 -1.22 -4.82
N ALA A 54 11.33 -1.22 -5.29
CA ALA A 54 10.19 -1.19 -4.37
C ALA A 54 10.04 -2.50 -3.63
N ASP A 55 9.83 -2.41 -2.34
CA ASP A 55 9.55 -3.59 -1.53
C ASP A 55 8.06 -3.93 -1.53
N VAL A 56 7.22 -2.92 -1.61
CA VAL A 56 5.77 -3.07 -1.59
C VAL A 56 5.14 -1.94 -2.38
N ILE A 57 4.08 -2.24 -3.11
CA ILE A 57 3.27 -1.23 -3.77
C ILE A 57 2.05 -0.97 -2.90
N ILE A 58 1.87 0.27 -2.45
CA ILE A 58 0.74 0.65 -1.61
C ILE A 58 -0.31 1.30 -2.49
N MET A 59 -1.48 0.69 -2.57
CA MET A 59 -2.56 1.21 -3.41
C MET A 59 -3.66 1.74 -2.52
N LEU A 60 -3.91 3.04 -2.59
CA LEU A 60 -4.96 3.66 -1.79
C LEU A 60 -6.27 3.54 -2.55
N PHE A 61 -7.17 2.70 -2.06
CA PHE A 61 -8.38 2.37 -2.79
C PHE A 61 -9.22 3.59 -3.12
N GLY A 62 -9.19 4.61 -2.27
CA GLY A 62 -9.97 5.80 -2.53
C GLY A 62 -9.59 6.53 -3.81
N LEU A 63 -8.41 6.27 -4.33
CA LEU A 63 -7.98 6.90 -5.57
C LEU A 63 -8.35 6.07 -6.80
N TYR A 64 -8.93 4.90 -6.61
CA TYR A 64 -9.13 3.98 -7.72
C TYR A 64 -10.00 4.56 -8.84
N HIS A 65 -11.15 5.13 -8.48
CA HIS A 65 -12.09 5.57 -9.49
C HIS A 65 -11.54 6.67 -10.40
N SER A 66 -10.65 7.48 -9.87
CA SER A 66 -10.05 8.58 -10.63
C SER A 66 -8.75 8.19 -11.30
N ASN A 67 -8.25 6.99 -11.05
CA ASN A 67 -6.94 6.58 -11.52
C ASN A 67 -6.92 5.11 -11.94
N GLN A 68 -7.96 4.68 -12.64
CA GLN A 68 -8.10 3.26 -12.94
C GLN A 68 -6.97 2.71 -13.82
N GLU A 69 -6.53 3.49 -14.79
CA GLU A 69 -5.45 3.04 -15.66
C GLU A 69 -4.16 2.85 -14.86
N LEU A 70 -3.93 3.76 -13.92
CA LEU A 70 -2.76 3.65 -13.08
C LEU A 70 -2.80 2.38 -12.25
N PHE A 71 -3.96 2.05 -11.67
CA PHE A 71 -4.08 0.85 -10.88
C PHE A 71 -3.81 -0.39 -11.73
N GLU A 72 -4.32 -0.41 -12.96
CA GLU A 72 -4.07 -1.55 -13.83
C GLU A 72 -2.59 -1.69 -14.14
N GLU A 73 -1.93 -0.58 -14.40
CA GLU A 73 -0.50 -0.61 -14.68
C GLU A 73 0.27 -1.14 -13.46
N LEU A 74 -0.11 -0.70 -12.27
CA LEU A 74 0.58 -1.14 -11.07
C LEU A 74 0.40 -2.63 -10.82
N PHE A 75 -0.81 -3.15 -11.08
CA PHE A 75 -1.03 -4.57 -10.92
C PHE A 75 -0.19 -5.37 -11.92
N GLU A 76 -0.09 -4.90 -13.16
CA GLU A 76 0.73 -5.59 -14.15
C GLU A 76 2.19 -5.59 -13.75
N LYS A 77 2.69 -4.44 -13.31
CA LYS A 77 4.08 -4.34 -12.92
C LYS A 77 4.39 -5.14 -11.66
N SER A 78 3.42 -5.18 -10.76
CA SER A 78 3.57 -5.99 -9.55
C SER A 78 3.86 -7.44 -9.91
N ARG A 79 3.14 -7.97 -10.90
CA ARG A 79 3.38 -9.33 -11.32
C ARG A 79 4.68 -9.48 -12.05
N GLU A 80 4.98 -8.52 -12.91
CA GLU A 80 6.20 -8.59 -13.72
C GLU A 80 7.44 -8.57 -12.84
N PHE A 81 7.44 -7.73 -11.81
CA PHE A 81 8.61 -7.57 -10.94
C PHE A 81 8.49 -8.29 -9.61
N ASP A 82 7.39 -9.02 -9.43
CA ASP A 82 7.18 -9.81 -8.22
C ASP A 82 7.21 -8.94 -6.96
N VAL A 83 6.52 -7.82 -7.00
CA VAL A 83 6.42 -6.90 -5.88
C VAL A 83 5.03 -7.03 -5.28
N PRO A 84 4.90 -7.29 -3.98
CA PRO A 84 3.57 -7.45 -3.39
C PRO A 84 2.78 -6.15 -3.37
N VAL A 85 1.47 -6.28 -3.41
CA VAL A 85 0.55 -5.15 -3.41
C VAL A 85 -0.25 -5.14 -2.13
N LEU A 86 -0.23 -4.00 -1.44
CA LEU A 86 -1.04 -3.78 -0.26
C LEU A 86 -2.13 -2.77 -0.62
N LEU A 87 -3.39 -3.17 -0.50
CA LEU A 87 -4.50 -2.30 -0.80
C LEU A 87 -5.01 -1.72 0.51
N VAL A 88 -5.08 -0.40 0.61
CA VAL A 88 -5.52 0.28 1.82
C VAL A 88 -6.92 0.84 1.58
N ARG A 89 -7.87 0.41 2.41
CA ARG A 89 -9.24 0.88 2.29
C ARG A 89 -9.38 2.26 2.88
N PHE A 90 -10.16 3.09 2.20
CA PHE A 90 -10.41 4.41 2.71
C PHE A 90 -11.36 4.33 3.90
N PHE A 91 -11.15 5.20 4.86
CA PHE A 91 -11.99 5.26 6.04
C PHE A 91 -13.45 5.42 5.62
N GLY A 92 -14.31 4.59 6.17
CA GLY A 92 -15.72 4.63 5.84
C GLY A 92 -16.12 3.82 4.63
N MET A 93 -15.16 3.32 3.87
CA MET A 93 -15.47 2.49 2.73
C MET A 93 -15.56 1.06 3.17
N GLU A 94 -16.75 0.50 3.13
CA GLU A 94 -16.93 -0.87 3.54
C GLU A 94 -16.84 -1.83 2.38
N PHE A 95 -17.01 -1.30 1.17
CA PHE A 95 -17.05 -2.14 0.00
C PHE A 95 -15.81 -1.97 -0.85
N ILE A 96 -15.16 -3.06 -1.17
CA ILE A 96 -14.04 -3.06 -2.08
C ILE A 96 -14.40 -3.98 -3.22
N LEU A 97 -14.09 -3.56 -4.45
CA LEU A 97 -14.35 -4.41 -5.59
C LEU A 97 -13.61 -5.72 -5.42
N LYS A 98 -14.34 -6.81 -5.55
CA LYS A 98 -13.76 -8.12 -5.33
C LYS A 98 -12.57 -8.36 -6.25
N GLU A 99 -12.65 -7.85 -7.46
CA GLU A 99 -11.57 -8.01 -8.41
C GLU A 99 -10.27 -7.41 -7.89
N LEU A 100 -10.35 -6.23 -7.28
CA LEU A 100 -9.15 -5.60 -6.75
C LEU A 100 -8.63 -6.35 -5.54
N GLU A 101 -9.55 -6.81 -4.71
CA GLU A 101 -9.17 -7.56 -3.53
C GLU A 101 -8.42 -8.83 -3.92
N GLU A 102 -8.91 -9.51 -4.94
CA GLU A 102 -8.30 -10.77 -5.37
C GLU A 102 -6.93 -10.56 -6.00
N ARG A 103 -6.69 -9.39 -6.57
CA ARG A 103 -5.41 -9.11 -7.20
C ARG A 103 -4.39 -8.55 -6.23
N SER A 104 -4.80 -8.22 -5.02
CA SER A 104 -3.91 -7.66 -4.01
C SER A 104 -3.41 -8.76 -3.11
N ASP A 105 -2.23 -8.55 -2.55
CA ASP A 105 -1.63 -9.53 -1.65
C ASP A 105 -2.14 -9.36 -0.23
N ALA A 106 -2.60 -8.17 0.11
CA ALA A 106 -3.19 -7.90 1.41
C ALA A 106 -4.12 -6.70 1.30
N VAL A 107 -5.10 -6.64 2.19
CA VAL A 107 -6.03 -5.52 2.25
C VAL A 107 -6.16 -5.11 3.71
N VAL A 108 -5.95 -3.82 4.00
CA VAL A 108 -6.07 -3.31 5.37
C VAL A 108 -6.85 -2.02 5.38
N GLY A 109 -7.29 -1.60 6.55
CA GLY A 109 -7.96 -0.32 6.72
C GLY A 109 -6.96 0.77 7.05
N TRP A 110 -7.47 1.86 7.66
CA TRP A 110 -6.64 3.03 7.94
C TRP A 110 -5.84 2.97 9.23
N ASN A 111 -5.86 1.86 9.92
CA ASN A 111 -5.12 1.72 11.14
C ASN A 111 -3.62 1.68 10.82
N PRO A 112 -2.81 2.64 11.30
CA PRO A 112 -1.41 2.68 10.91
C PRO A 112 -0.62 1.47 11.38
N HIS A 113 -0.98 0.92 12.53
CA HIS A 113 -0.31 -0.27 13.02
C HIS A 113 -0.56 -1.46 12.08
N CYS A 114 -1.77 -1.58 11.55
CA CYS A 114 -2.08 -2.65 10.63
C CYS A 114 -1.37 -2.46 9.29
N ILE A 115 -1.24 -1.22 8.86
CA ILE A 115 -0.55 -0.93 7.61
C ILE A 115 0.91 -1.36 7.72
N VAL A 116 1.58 -0.98 8.80
CA VAL A 116 2.98 -1.32 8.99
C VAL A 116 3.15 -2.84 9.12
N ASP A 117 2.26 -3.47 9.88
CA ASP A 117 2.34 -4.90 10.09
C ASP A 117 2.18 -5.66 8.77
N ALA A 118 1.27 -5.21 7.92
CA ALA A 118 1.07 -5.83 6.63
C ALA A 118 2.29 -5.63 5.74
N ILE A 119 2.89 -4.44 5.75
CA ILE A 119 4.08 -4.20 4.96
C ILE A 119 5.18 -5.17 5.37
N GLU A 120 5.42 -5.29 6.66
CA GLU A 120 6.47 -6.17 7.14
C GLU A 120 6.20 -7.62 6.78
N THR A 121 4.95 -8.04 6.90
CA THR A 121 4.58 -9.42 6.59
C THR A 121 4.81 -9.72 5.12
N LEU A 122 4.39 -8.84 4.25
CA LEU A 122 4.52 -9.07 2.83
C LEU A 122 5.98 -9.07 2.38
N VAL A 123 6.77 -8.16 2.93
CA VAL A 123 8.18 -8.09 2.55
C VAL A 123 8.93 -9.34 2.98
N GLU A 124 8.51 -9.94 4.09
CA GLU A 124 9.12 -11.17 4.53
C GLU A 124 8.68 -12.39 3.73
N GLY A 125 7.75 -12.20 2.80
CA GLY A 125 7.30 -13.30 1.97
C GLY A 125 6.21 -14.13 2.61
N ASN A 126 5.59 -13.64 3.67
CA ASN A 126 4.53 -14.34 4.36
C ASN A 126 3.17 -13.87 3.89
N ASP A 127 2.16 -14.70 4.10
CA ASP A 127 0.82 -14.32 3.75
C ASP A 127 0.23 -13.44 4.84
N TRP A 128 -0.52 -12.44 4.45
CA TRP A 128 -1.19 -11.58 5.40
C TRP A 128 -2.47 -12.24 5.84
N GLU A 129 -2.56 -12.54 7.13
CA GLU A 129 -3.68 -13.29 7.65
C GLU A 129 -4.77 -12.43 8.23
N LYS A 130 -4.68 -11.19 8.11
CA LYS A 130 -5.67 -10.24 8.51
C LYS A 130 -6.18 -10.31 9.92
N PRO A 131 -5.41 -10.71 10.92
CA PRO A 131 -5.89 -10.58 12.27
C PRO A 131 -6.07 -9.13 12.65
N CYS A 132 -5.26 -8.29 12.09
CA CYS A 132 -5.35 -6.88 12.41
C CYS A 132 -6.64 -6.30 11.89
N ALA A 133 -7.06 -6.73 10.73
CA ALA A 133 -8.30 -6.26 10.16
C ALA A 133 -9.46 -6.64 11.05
N SER A 134 -9.42 -7.80 11.63
CA SER A 134 -10.45 -8.20 12.52
C SER A 134 -10.54 -7.32 13.73
N ALA A 135 -9.40 -6.94 14.25
CA ALA A 135 -9.37 -6.13 15.44
C ALA A 135 -9.91 -4.75 15.18
N GLU A 136 -9.86 -4.34 13.94
CA GLU A 136 -10.27 -3.03 13.65
C GLU A 136 -11.69 -2.75 13.82
N LYS A 137 -12.51 -3.75 13.76
CA LYS A 137 -13.87 -3.48 13.85
C LYS A 137 -14.23 -2.99 15.20
N SER A 138 -13.37 -3.14 16.11
CA SER A 138 -13.66 -2.63 17.42
C SER A 138 -13.53 -1.13 17.46
#